data_50d4ea6e29178477943d99442076ca52
#
_entry.id   50d4ea6e29178477943d99442076ca52
#
_cell.length_a   1.000
_cell.length_b   1.000
_cell.length_c   1.000
_cell.angle_alpha   90.00
_cell.angle_beta   90.00
_cell.angle_gamma   90.00
#
_symmetry.space_group_name_H-M   'P 1'
#
loop_
_entity.id
_entity.type
_entity.pdbx_description
1 polymer ?
#
loop_
_entity_poly.entity_id
_entity_poly.type
_entity_poly.pdbx_seq_one_letter_code
_entity_poly.pdbx_strand_id
1 'polypeptide(L)'
;MPSEKIDIEQFLITNELLSENGYNHYEISNYSKFKMECKHNLNYWELSPYLSFGPSSHSYDLKKRWWNVRSLKKYIKYLDKESLPVEGYETLSMKDNFNEIIMNGLRLSNGIKLSDLENYNNFIDKNKIDKVIRKWDCLDIVNNNIRIKNNGFLFVDEITKDLFF
;
A
#
# COMPACT_ATOMS: atom_id res chain seq x y z
N MET A 1 -23.56 -11.11 -0.91
CA MET A 1 -22.08 -11.17 -0.89
C MET A 1 -21.67 -12.61 -0.56
N PRO A 2 -20.58 -13.13 -1.12
CA PRO A 2 -20.05 -14.43 -0.71
C PRO A 2 -19.75 -14.46 0.80
N SER A 3 -19.64 -15.63 1.37
CA SER A 3 -19.18 -15.75 2.76
C SER A 3 -17.66 -15.61 2.81
N GLU A 4 -17.12 -15.17 3.94
CA GLU A 4 -15.67 -15.08 4.17
C GLU A 4 -14.92 -16.36 3.78
N LYS A 5 -15.52 -17.52 4.05
CA LYS A 5 -14.97 -18.83 3.64
C LYS A 5 -14.80 -18.94 2.13
N ILE A 6 -15.80 -18.48 1.36
CA ILE A 6 -15.76 -18.51 -0.11
C ILE A 6 -14.69 -17.53 -0.62
N ASP A 7 -14.57 -16.35 -0.02
CA ASP A 7 -13.57 -15.36 -0.41
C ASP A 7 -12.15 -15.89 -0.19
N ILE A 8 -11.89 -16.53 0.95
CA ILE A 8 -10.61 -17.20 1.24
C ILE A 8 -10.32 -18.31 0.22
N GLU A 9 -11.29 -19.18 -0.05
CA GLU A 9 -11.13 -20.26 -1.00
C GLU A 9 -10.84 -19.75 -2.41
N GLN A 10 -11.54 -18.73 -2.87
CA GLN A 10 -11.29 -18.08 -4.16
C GLN A 10 -9.88 -17.47 -4.23
N PHE A 11 -9.42 -16.81 -3.17
CA PHE A 11 -8.07 -16.28 -3.11
C PHE A 11 -7.02 -17.39 -3.25
N LEU A 12 -7.15 -18.48 -2.50
CA LEU A 12 -6.21 -19.60 -2.51
C LEU A 12 -6.16 -20.26 -3.89
N ILE A 13 -7.32 -20.58 -4.48
CA ILE A 13 -7.40 -21.16 -5.84
C ILE A 13 -6.79 -20.23 -6.87
N THR A 14 -7.07 -18.93 -6.79
CA THR A 14 -6.53 -17.94 -7.73
C THR A 14 -5.00 -17.88 -7.62
N ASN A 15 -4.47 -17.84 -6.40
CA ASN A 15 -3.03 -17.79 -6.16
C ASN A 15 -2.31 -19.03 -6.70
N GLU A 16 -2.85 -20.22 -6.44
CA GLU A 16 -2.33 -21.49 -6.94
C GLU A 16 -2.33 -21.51 -8.48
N LEU A 17 -3.50 -21.31 -9.08
CA LEU A 17 -3.69 -21.35 -10.53
C LEU A 17 -2.75 -20.37 -11.26
N LEU A 18 -2.68 -19.12 -10.80
CA LEU A 18 -1.84 -18.12 -11.45
C LEU A 18 -0.34 -18.42 -11.27
N SER A 19 0.06 -18.88 -10.09
CA SER A 19 1.46 -19.27 -9.82
C SER A 19 1.90 -20.43 -10.69
N GLU A 20 1.09 -21.47 -10.83
CA GLU A 20 1.36 -22.62 -11.72
C GLU A 20 1.48 -22.21 -13.19
N ASN A 21 0.80 -21.14 -13.59
CA ASN A 21 0.89 -20.57 -14.94
C ASN A 21 1.98 -19.50 -15.08
N GLY A 22 2.89 -19.39 -14.12
CA GLY A 22 4.08 -18.53 -14.14
C GLY A 22 3.75 -17.04 -13.97
N TYR A 23 2.68 -16.71 -13.26
CA TYR A 23 2.41 -15.36 -12.78
C TYR A 23 2.94 -15.20 -11.36
N ASN A 24 3.52 -14.05 -11.08
CA ASN A 24 3.98 -13.64 -9.76
C ASN A 24 2.90 -12.77 -9.11
N HIS A 25 2.53 -13.09 -7.88
CA HIS A 25 1.71 -12.23 -7.03
C HIS A 25 2.60 -11.10 -6.51
N TYR A 26 2.70 -9.98 -7.26
CA TYR A 26 3.66 -8.92 -6.96
C TYR A 26 3.15 -7.88 -5.97
N GLU A 27 1.82 -7.77 -5.81
CA GLU A 27 1.16 -6.97 -4.77
C GLU A 27 -0.22 -7.57 -4.46
N ILE A 28 -0.84 -7.14 -3.37
CA ILE A 28 -2.02 -7.77 -2.75
C ILE A 28 -3.16 -8.15 -3.70
N SER A 29 -3.40 -7.38 -4.76
CA SER A 29 -4.56 -7.55 -5.66
C SER A 29 -4.17 -7.99 -7.08
N ASN A 30 -2.89 -7.96 -7.43
CA ASN A 30 -2.48 -8.12 -8.81
C ASN A 30 -1.34 -9.13 -9.00
N TYR A 31 -1.42 -9.81 -10.13
CA TYR A 31 -0.44 -10.77 -10.61
C TYR A 31 0.12 -10.31 -11.95
N SER A 32 1.37 -10.67 -12.23
CA SER A 32 2.00 -10.36 -13.51
C SER A 32 3.00 -11.44 -13.93
N LYS A 33 3.33 -11.50 -15.20
CA LYS A 33 4.54 -12.19 -15.66
C LYS A 33 5.78 -11.43 -15.18
N PHE A 34 6.90 -12.11 -15.09
CA PHE A 34 8.17 -11.54 -14.66
C PHE A 34 8.52 -10.27 -15.45
N LYS A 35 8.82 -9.18 -14.74
CA LYS A 35 9.09 -7.82 -15.27
C LYS A 35 7.93 -7.16 -16.01
N MET A 36 6.70 -7.62 -15.82
CA MET A 36 5.52 -7.03 -16.42
C MET A 36 4.56 -6.44 -15.37
N GLU A 37 5.08 -6.14 -14.18
CA GLU A 37 4.34 -5.49 -13.09
C GLU A 37 3.81 -4.13 -13.54
N CYS A 38 2.61 -3.77 -13.09
CA CYS A 38 2.03 -2.46 -13.37
C CYS A 38 2.79 -1.38 -12.60
N LYS A 39 3.68 -0.66 -13.29
CA LYS A 39 4.48 0.42 -12.69
C LYS A 39 3.62 1.52 -12.06
N HIS A 40 2.46 1.79 -12.64
CA HIS A 40 1.52 2.77 -12.09
C HIS A 40 1.04 2.35 -10.70
N ASN A 41 0.66 1.08 -10.51
CA ASN A 41 0.24 0.57 -9.22
C ASN A 41 1.40 0.56 -8.22
N LEU A 42 2.58 0.12 -8.65
CA LEU A 42 3.78 0.11 -7.80
C LEU A 42 4.12 1.51 -7.27
N ASN A 43 4.00 2.55 -8.10
CA ASN A 43 4.24 3.93 -7.66
C ASN A 43 3.37 4.35 -6.46
N TYR A 44 2.12 3.89 -6.39
CA TYR A 44 1.25 4.16 -5.22
C TYR A 44 1.71 3.39 -3.99
N TRP A 45 2.01 2.09 -4.15
CA TRP A 45 2.46 1.24 -3.04
C TRP A 45 3.84 1.66 -2.51
N GLU A 46 4.71 2.18 -3.37
CA GLU A 46 6.04 2.70 -3.03
C GLU A 46 6.01 4.16 -2.55
N LEU A 47 4.82 4.74 -2.33
CA LEU A 47 4.63 6.12 -1.88
C LEU A 47 5.33 7.16 -2.76
N SER A 48 5.46 6.90 -4.05
CA SER A 48 6.00 7.88 -5.00
C SER A 48 5.08 9.09 -5.14
N PRO A 49 5.62 10.32 -5.29
CA PRO A 49 4.78 11.48 -5.52
C PRO A 49 4.04 11.39 -6.84
N TYR A 50 2.81 11.88 -6.87
CA TYR A 50 1.98 11.87 -8.08
C TYR A 50 1.05 13.08 -8.15
N LEU A 51 0.77 13.51 -9.38
CA LEU A 51 -0.27 14.48 -9.70
C LEU A 51 -1.46 13.77 -10.35
N SER A 52 -2.64 14.19 -9.98
CA SER A 52 -3.87 13.67 -10.53
C SER A 52 -4.74 14.77 -11.13
N PHE A 53 -5.55 14.40 -12.11
CA PHE A 53 -6.42 15.30 -12.84
C PHE A 53 -7.87 14.80 -12.79
N GLY A 54 -8.80 15.75 -12.79
CA GLY A 54 -10.22 15.47 -12.76
C GLY A 54 -10.89 15.72 -11.38
N PRO A 55 -12.23 15.69 -11.34
CA PRO A 55 -13.00 15.81 -10.11
C PRO A 55 -12.68 14.68 -9.13
N SER A 56 -12.66 14.98 -7.85
CA SER A 56 -12.35 14.04 -6.75
C SER A 56 -10.96 13.38 -6.81
N SER A 57 -10.11 13.73 -7.76
CA SER A 57 -8.78 13.13 -7.84
C SER A 57 -7.86 13.63 -6.73
N HIS A 58 -7.00 12.76 -6.25
CA HIS A 58 -6.04 13.03 -5.19
C HIS A 58 -4.64 13.13 -5.76
N SER A 59 -3.83 14.04 -5.23
CA SER A 59 -2.41 14.20 -5.53
C SER A 59 -1.58 14.11 -4.26
N TYR A 60 -0.29 13.80 -4.39
CA TYR A 60 0.62 13.57 -3.29
C TYR A 60 2.04 14.03 -3.63
N ASP A 61 2.73 14.71 -2.69
CA ASP A 61 4.08 15.26 -2.86
C ASP A 61 5.08 14.85 -1.78
N LEU A 62 4.84 13.73 -1.08
CA LEU A 62 5.60 13.21 0.08
C LEU A 62 5.31 13.91 1.42
N LYS A 63 4.77 15.12 1.40
CA LYS A 63 4.47 15.90 2.62
C LYS A 63 3.00 16.19 2.76
N LYS A 64 2.34 16.36 1.64
CA LYS A 64 0.93 16.75 1.56
C LYS A 64 0.19 15.85 0.60
N ARG A 65 -1.05 15.63 0.94
CA ARG A 65 -2.05 15.07 0.03
C ARG A 65 -3.14 16.11 -0.15
N TRP A 66 -3.58 16.34 -1.39
CA TRP A 66 -4.68 17.24 -1.69
C TRP A 66 -5.61 16.61 -2.70
N TRP A 67 -6.84 17.09 -2.70
CA TRP A 67 -7.88 16.56 -3.58
C TRP A 67 -8.67 17.67 -4.25
N ASN A 68 -9.11 17.39 -5.45
CA ASN A 68 -9.91 18.28 -6.25
C ASN A 68 -11.39 18.23 -5.86
N VAL A 69 -12.11 19.32 -6.18
CA VAL A 69 -13.57 19.40 -5.98
C VAL A 69 -14.29 18.23 -6.68
N ARG A 70 -15.31 17.69 -5.99
CA ARG A 70 -16.06 16.51 -6.48
C ARG A 70 -16.94 16.84 -7.68
N SER A 71 -17.51 18.05 -7.72
CA SER A 71 -18.44 18.46 -8.76
C SER A 71 -17.72 18.78 -10.06
N LEU A 72 -18.01 18.04 -11.14
CA LEU A 72 -17.52 18.33 -12.50
C LEU A 72 -17.76 19.78 -12.91
N LYS A 73 -18.98 20.31 -12.64
CA LYS A 73 -19.33 21.71 -12.95
C LYS A 73 -18.44 22.71 -12.23
N LYS A 74 -18.15 22.47 -10.91
CA LYS A 74 -17.24 23.32 -10.15
C LYS A 74 -15.80 23.17 -10.67
N TYR A 75 -15.37 21.94 -10.97
CA TYR A 75 -14.04 21.66 -11.51
C TYR A 75 -13.78 22.46 -12.78
N ILE A 76 -14.68 22.39 -13.77
CA ILE A 76 -14.61 23.17 -15.01
C ILE A 76 -14.57 24.67 -14.72
N LYS A 77 -15.45 25.17 -13.84
CA LYS A 77 -15.49 26.59 -13.47
C LYS A 77 -14.17 27.11 -12.85
N TYR A 78 -13.44 26.25 -12.13
CA TYR A 78 -12.11 26.61 -11.62
C TYR A 78 -11.10 26.72 -12.76
N LEU A 79 -11.09 25.75 -13.68
CA LEU A 79 -10.18 25.75 -14.84
C LEU A 79 -10.46 26.93 -15.78
N ASP A 80 -11.72 27.28 -16.05
CA ASP A 80 -12.11 28.45 -16.86
C ASP A 80 -11.59 29.77 -16.26
N LYS A 81 -11.29 29.77 -14.97
CA LYS A 81 -10.72 30.92 -14.24
C LYS A 81 -9.20 30.80 -14.03
N GLU A 82 -8.55 29.85 -14.72
CA GLU A 82 -7.12 29.55 -14.56
C GLU A 82 -6.72 29.29 -13.09
N SER A 83 -7.65 28.71 -12.28
CA SER A 83 -7.44 28.43 -10.86
C SER A 83 -7.39 26.94 -10.61
N LEU A 84 -6.56 26.51 -9.65
CA LEU A 84 -6.50 25.10 -9.26
C LEU A 84 -7.82 24.68 -8.58
N PRO A 85 -8.41 23.55 -8.99
CA PRO A 85 -9.70 23.10 -8.48
C PRO A 85 -9.59 22.34 -7.14
N VAL A 86 -8.66 22.74 -6.27
CA VAL A 86 -8.39 22.09 -4.98
C VAL A 86 -9.51 22.38 -3.99
N GLU A 87 -10.12 21.35 -3.42
CA GLU A 87 -11.13 21.42 -2.39
C GLU A 87 -10.51 21.40 -0.99
N GLY A 88 -9.46 20.62 -0.79
CA GLY A 88 -8.81 20.51 0.50
C GLY A 88 -7.45 19.81 0.40
N TYR A 89 -6.74 19.85 1.51
CA TYR A 89 -5.46 19.16 1.65
C TYR A 89 -5.24 18.70 3.08
N GLU A 90 -4.36 17.74 3.27
CA GLU A 90 -3.83 17.32 4.55
C GLU A 90 -2.30 17.36 4.52
N THR A 91 -1.70 17.66 5.66
CA THR A 91 -0.24 17.56 5.84
C THR A 91 0.04 16.33 6.68
N LEU A 92 0.87 15.44 6.17
CA LEU A 92 1.17 14.17 6.83
C LEU A 92 2.18 14.41 7.96
N SER A 93 1.85 13.91 9.14
CA SER A 93 2.78 13.85 10.27
C SER A 93 3.80 12.71 10.08
N MET A 94 4.86 12.69 10.90
CA MET A 94 5.80 11.55 10.91
C MET A 94 5.09 10.23 11.25
N LYS A 95 4.08 10.26 12.10
CA LYS A 95 3.26 9.08 12.43
C LYS A 95 2.45 8.61 11.22
N ASP A 96 1.82 9.53 10.49
CA ASP A 96 1.07 9.18 9.28
C ASP A 96 1.99 8.56 8.24
N ASN A 97 3.14 9.18 7.97
CA ASN A 97 4.13 8.64 7.04
C ASN A 97 4.63 7.25 7.45
N PHE A 98 4.92 7.05 8.75
CA PHE A 98 5.30 5.73 9.26
C PHE A 98 4.20 4.69 9.01
N ASN A 99 2.96 4.99 9.38
CA ASN A 99 1.83 4.08 9.19
C ASN A 99 1.57 3.79 7.69
N GLU A 100 1.76 4.77 6.82
CA GLU A 100 1.65 4.57 5.36
C GLU A 100 2.75 3.66 4.81
N ILE A 101 4.00 3.78 5.28
CA ILE A 101 5.10 2.85 4.92
C ILE A 101 4.73 1.42 5.31
N ILE A 102 4.22 1.21 6.54
CA ILE A 102 3.79 -0.12 6.99
C ILE A 102 2.63 -0.63 6.13
N MET A 103 1.57 0.18 5.98
CA MET A 103 0.35 -0.21 5.29
C MET A 103 0.59 -0.56 3.83
N ASN A 104 1.34 0.27 3.11
CA ASN A 104 1.58 0.08 1.69
C ASN A 104 2.66 -0.96 1.43
N GLY A 105 3.74 -0.94 2.20
CA GLY A 105 4.86 -1.86 2.01
C GLY A 105 4.49 -3.32 2.27
N LEU A 106 3.64 -3.62 3.25
CA LEU A 106 3.16 -4.99 3.49
C LEU A 106 2.25 -5.52 2.38
N ARG A 107 1.71 -4.66 1.53
CA ARG A 107 0.92 -5.06 0.36
C ARG A 107 1.76 -5.44 -0.85
N LEU A 108 3.06 -5.20 -0.79
CA LEU A 108 4.02 -5.61 -1.82
C LEU A 108 4.65 -6.96 -1.47
N SER A 109 4.86 -7.81 -2.45
CA SER A 109 5.60 -9.07 -2.27
C SER A 109 7.06 -8.87 -1.82
N ASN A 110 7.65 -7.73 -2.18
CA ASN A 110 8.98 -7.33 -1.73
C ASN A 110 8.98 -6.79 -0.30
N GLY A 111 7.82 -6.41 0.24
CA GLY A 111 7.67 -5.92 1.61
C GLY A 111 8.30 -4.56 1.88
N ILE A 112 8.56 -4.27 3.15
CA ILE A 112 9.10 -3.01 3.68
C ILE A 112 10.61 -3.16 3.85
N LYS A 113 11.41 -2.26 3.29
CA LYS A 113 12.85 -2.22 3.58
C LYS A 113 13.09 -1.75 5.02
N LEU A 114 13.93 -2.45 5.76
CA LEU A 114 14.29 -2.02 7.12
C LEU A 114 14.93 -0.63 7.14
N SER A 115 15.68 -0.26 6.07
CA SER A 115 16.24 1.08 5.91
C SER A 115 15.19 2.19 5.88
N ASP A 116 14.00 1.92 5.36
CA ASP A 116 12.94 2.91 5.27
C ASP A 116 12.34 3.22 6.66
N LEU A 117 12.58 2.34 7.65
CA LEU A 117 12.13 2.48 9.04
C LEU A 117 13.17 3.14 9.95
N GLU A 118 14.42 3.34 9.51
CA GLU A 118 15.51 3.86 10.36
C GLU A 118 15.21 5.25 10.93
N ASN A 119 14.48 6.08 10.20
CA ASN A 119 14.08 7.42 10.67
C ASN A 119 12.89 7.41 11.64
N TYR A 120 12.33 6.23 11.92
CA TYR A 120 11.09 6.06 12.71
C TYR A 120 11.31 5.24 14.01
N ASN A 121 12.53 5.25 14.56
CA ASN A 121 12.88 4.49 15.77
C ASN A 121 12.03 4.85 17.00
N ASN A 122 11.39 6.02 17.01
CA ASN A 122 10.44 6.42 18.06
C ASN A 122 9.08 5.72 17.94
N PHE A 123 8.76 5.14 16.80
CA PHE A 123 7.49 4.46 16.52
C PHE A 123 7.62 2.94 16.51
N ILE A 124 8.79 2.45 16.09
CA ILE A 124 9.05 1.02 16.00
C ILE A 124 10.50 0.73 16.36
N ASP A 125 10.71 -0.31 17.15
CA ASP A 125 12.02 -0.85 17.44
C ASP A 125 12.13 -2.31 16.99
N LYS A 126 13.35 -2.83 17.04
CA LYS A 126 13.62 -4.22 16.69
C LYS A 126 12.80 -5.21 17.53
N ASN A 127 12.59 -4.93 18.81
CA ASN A 127 11.84 -5.82 19.70
C ASN A 127 10.38 -5.94 19.28
N LYS A 128 9.75 -4.83 18.85
CA LYS A 128 8.38 -4.83 18.32
C LYS A 128 8.32 -5.64 17.03
N ILE A 129 9.27 -5.42 16.11
CA ILE A 129 9.36 -6.18 14.85
C ILE A 129 9.49 -7.67 15.14
N ASP A 130 10.46 -8.08 15.96
CA ASP A 130 10.69 -9.48 16.32
C ASP A 130 9.47 -10.13 16.99
N LYS A 131 8.75 -9.36 17.84
CA LYS A 131 7.52 -9.82 18.48
C LYS A 131 6.42 -10.11 17.46
N VAL A 132 6.22 -9.21 16.49
CA VAL A 132 5.19 -9.37 15.44
C VAL A 132 5.56 -10.53 14.51
N ILE A 133 6.83 -10.67 14.12
CA ILE A 133 7.31 -11.80 13.32
C ILE A 133 7.04 -13.14 14.02
N ARG A 134 7.31 -13.24 15.34
CA ARG A 134 7.00 -14.46 16.09
C ARG A 134 5.51 -14.76 16.21
N LYS A 135 4.67 -13.75 16.14
CA LYS A 135 3.21 -13.90 16.17
C LYS A 135 2.64 -14.44 14.84
N TRP A 136 3.27 -14.08 13.73
CA TRP A 136 2.76 -14.35 12.39
C TRP A 136 3.73 -15.22 11.59
N ASP A 137 3.46 -16.52 11.49
CA ASP A 137 4.31 -17.48 10.73
C ASP A 137 4.50 -17.11 9.26
N CYS A 138 3.58 -16.30 8.72
CA CYS A 138 3.64 -15.80 7.35
C CYS A 138 4.45 -14.50 7.19
N LEU A 139 5.01 -13.93 8.26
CA LEU A 139 5.85 -12.73 8.24
C LEU A 139 7.31 -13.10 8.47
N ASP A 140 8.21 -12.53 7.69
CA ASP A 140 9.65 -12.82 7.81
C ASP A 140 10.52 -11.63 7.37
N ILE A 141 11.79 -11.66 7.76
CA ILE A 141 12.82 -10.76 7.24
C ILE A 141 13.68 -11.49 6.23
N VAL A 142 13.57 -11.08 4.96
CA VAL A 142 14.35 -11.66 3.86
C VAL A 142 15.03 -10.54 3.09
N ASN A 143 16.35 -10.63 2.89
CA ASN A 143 17.15 -9.61 2.19
C ASN A 143 16.96 -8.20 2.76
N ASN A 144 16.92 -8.07 4.08
CA ASN A 144 16.69 -6.81 4.81
C ASN A 144 15.31 -6.17 4.59
N ASN A 145 14.32 -6.96 4.14
CA ASN A 145 12.93 -6.53 3.99
C ASN A 145 12.01 -7.35 4.91
N ILE A 146 11.09 -6.67 5.61
CA ILE A 146 9.96 -7.31 6.29
C ILE A 146 8.92 -7.61 5.22
N ARG A 147 8.62 -8.86 4.97
CA ARG A 147 7.66 -9.25 3.95
C ARG A 147 6.72 -10.35 4.38
N ILE A 148 5.55 -10.34 3.78
CA ILE A 148 4.56 -11.41 3.90
C ILE A 148 4.92 -12.52 2.90
N LYS A 149 4.88 -13.76 3.34
CA LYS A 149 5.15 -14.96 2.54
C LYS A 149 3.91 -15.84 2.42
N ASN A 150 3.93 -16.72 1.43
CA ASN A 150 2.85 -17.66 1.14
C ASN A 150 1.49 -16.94 0.98
N ASN A 151 0.46 -17.51 1.59
CA ASN A 151 -0.90 -16.96 1.58
C ASN A 151 -1.15 -15.90 2.67
N GLY A 152 -0.09 -15.35 3.26
CA GLY A 152 -0.19 -14.40 4.37
C GLY A 152 -0.85 -13.07 4.01
N PHE A 153 -1.01 -12.73 2.73
CA PHE A 153 -1.79 -11.56 2.32
C PHE A 153 -3.25 -11.61 2.81
N LEU A 154 -3.78 -12.80 3.13
CA LEU A 154 -5.07 -12.95 3.79
C LEU A 154 -5.14 -12.23 5.15
N PHE A 155 -4.00 -12.05 5.81
CA PHE A 155 -3.89 -11.46 7.15
C PHE A 155 -3.18 -10.09 7.15
N VAL A 156 -3.02 -9.48 5.96
CA VAL A 156 -2.24 -8.24 5.82
C VAL A 156 -2.75 -7.10 6.71
N ASP A 157 -4.07 -6.97 6.85
CA ASP A 157 -4.67 -5.89 7.65
C ASP A 157 -4.45 -6.10 9.16
N GLU A 158 -4.50 -7.35 9.64
CA GLU A 158 -4.20 -7.69 11.02
C GLU A 158 -2.71 -7.51 11.34
N ILE A 159 -1.83 -7.96 10.44
CA ILE A 159 -0.38 -7.77 10.57
C ILE A 159 -0.04 -6.27 10.58
N THR A 160 -0.67 -5.51 9.69
CA THR A 160 -0.52 -4.05 9.61
C THR A 160 -0.90 -3.37 10.93
N LYS A 161 -2.03 -3.75 11.54
CA LYS A 161 -2.47 -3.23 12.85
C LYS A 161 -1.47 -3.51 13.97
N ASP A 162 -0.85 -4.68 13.97
CA ASP A 162 0.14 -5.05 14.98
C ASP A 162 1.44 -4.21 14.87
N LEU A 163 1.76 -3.71 13.67
CA LEU A 163 2.94 -2.88 13.41
C LEU A 163 2.66 -1.38 13.52
N PHE A 164 1.42 -0.95 13.40
CA PHE A 164 1.04 0.47 13.52
C PHE A 164 1.42 1.08 14.87
N PHE A 165 1.71 2.40 14.84
CA PHE A 165 1.92 3.21 16.03
C PHE A 165 0.65 4.01 16.36
#